data_27b58d3618394ccdc089fa727471b635
#
_entry.id   27b58d3618394ccdc089fa727471b635
#
_cell.length_a   1.000
_cell.length_b   1.000
_cell.length_c   1.000
_cell.angle_alpha   90.00
_cell.angle_beta   90.00
_cell.angle_gamma   90.00
#
_symmetry.space_group_name_H-M   'P 1'
#
loop_
_entity.id
_entity.type
_entity.pdbx_description
1 polymer ?
#
loop_
_entity_poly.entity_id
_entity_poly.type
_entity_poly.pdbx_seq_one_letter_code
_entity_poly.pdbx_strand_id
1 'polypeptide(L)'
;MIITLAADAPVSTLGHVLAAAASLRLEARTLRYPDGSAVIGVDGALPGDALTHPGVVNVLSKHKPYMLAARAHRGNSVVRVGEVEIGGGTPVVMAGPCVVEGRDELIEAARAVKAAGATILRGGAYKPRTSPYAFQGLGELGLQHLADARTVTGLPVVTEVLEPEQVDMVAEYADMLQIGARNMQNYPLLRRAGKSSRPVLLKRGFSATVEEWLMAAEYILSQGNPNVVLCERGIRAFDPAFRFNLDLNAVPLAKELSHLPVIVDPSHGTGLRSLVGKMSVAAIAAGADGLIIEAHPNPERAKCDGQQTITPADLAAICRRVDAVHQALAYEEQIAPVELGLAV
;
A
#
# COMPACT_ATOMS: atom_id res chain seq x y z
N MET A 1 6.28 -22.69 -9.25
CA MET A 1 4.83 -22.95 -9.05
C MET A 1 4.31 -22.28 -7.80
N ILE A 2 3.00 -22.14 -7.67
CA ILE A 2 2.34 -21.61 -6.47
C ILE A 2 1.44 -22.73 -5.94
N ILE A 3 1.52 -22.99 -4.64
CA ILE A 3 0.70 -23.98 -3.95
C ILE A 3 -0.06 -23.27 -2.85
N THR A 4 -1.39 -23.35 -2.88
CA THR A 4 -2.26 -22.74 -1.86
C THR A 4 -2.74 -23.82 -0.90
N LEU A 5 -2.57 -23.57 0.39
CA LEU A 5 -3.06 -24.42 1.47
C LEU A 5 -4.30 -23.78 2.12
N ALA A 6 -5.30 -24.59 2.39
CA ALA A 6 -6.48 -24.17 3.15
C ALA A 6 -6.12 -23.72 4.58
N ALA A 7 -7.01 -22.94 5.19
CA ALA A 7 -6.83 -22.47 6.57
C ALA A 7 -6.75 -23.62 7.60
N ASP A 8 -7.46 -24.68 7.35
CA ASP A 8 -7.54 -25.91 8.17
C ASP A 8 -6.59 -27.03 7.70
N ALA A 9 -5.66 -26.69 6.78
CA ALA A 9 -4.69 -27.66 6.29
C ALA A 9 -3.86 -28.28 7.43
N PRO A 10 -3.65 -29.60 7.45
CA PRO A 10 -2.79 -30.25 8.43
C PRO A 10 -1.38 -29.61 8.46
N VAL A 11 -0.83 -29.41 9.64
CA VAL A 11 0.54 -28.83 9.80
C VAL A 11 1.59 -29.66 9.03
N SER A 12 1.38 -30.98 8.92
CA SER A 12 2.24 -31.87 8.16
C SER A 12 2.26 -31.56 6.66
N THR A 13 1.17 -31.04 6.09
CA THR A 13 1.08 -30.72 4.65
C THR A 13 2.12 -29.68 4.23
N LEU A 14 2.25 -28.59 4.99
CA LEU A 14 3.29 -27.60 4.74
C LEU A 14 4.69 -28.23 4.80
N GLY A 15 4.95 -29.04 5.83
CA GLY A 15 6.23 -29.75 6.01
C GLY A 15 6.55 -30.66 4.83
N HIS A 16 5.55 -31.36 4.32
CA HIS A 16 5.69 -32.25 3.15
C HIS A 16 6.08 -31.49 1.87
N VAL A 17 5.35 -30.41 1.57
CA VAL A 17 5.63 -29.57 0.40
C VAL A 17 7.03 -28.98 0.47
N LEU A 18 7.43 -28.46 1.64
CA LEU A 18 8.77 -27.89 1.83
C LEU A 18 9.87 -28.95 1.76
N ALA A 19 9.65 -30.15 2.29
CA ALA A 19 10.60 -31.27 2.21
C ALA A 19 10.78 -31.73 0.76
N ALA A 20 9.68 -31.82 -0.03
CA ALA A 20 9.74 -32.13 -1.45
C ALA A 20 10.54 -31.07 -2.24
N ALA A 21 10.34 -29.80 -1.97
CA ALA A 21 11.12 -28.72 -2.59
C ALA A 21 12.62 -28.84 -2.22
N ALA A 22 12.93 -29.07 -0.95
CA ALA A 22 14.29 -29.21 -0.46
C ALA A 22 15.00 -30.41 -1.07
N SER A 23 14.32 -31.56 -1.24
CA SER A 23 14.89 -32.78 -1.87
C SER A 23 15.33 -32.53 -3.31
N LEU A 24 14.64 -31.59 -4.00
CA LEU A 24 14.96 -31.21 -5.38
C LEU A 24 15.88 -29.96 -5.43
N ARG A 25 16.36 -29.47 -4.29
CA ARG A 25 17.16 -28.23 -4.16
C ARG A 25 16.47 -27.01 -4.75
N LEU A 26 15.14 -26.94 -4.67
CA LEU A 26 14.35 -25.81 -5.12
C LEU A 26 14.16 -24.82 -3.98
N GLU A 27 14.25 -23.52 -4.29
CA GLU A 27 13.87 -22.49 -3.33
C GLU A 27 12.35 -22.47 -3.14
N ALA A 28 11.92 -22.45 -1.87
CA ALA A 28 10.53 -22.32 -1.49
C ALA A 28 10.36 -21.13 -0.52
N ARG A 29 9.33 -20.33 -0.76
CA ARG A 29 8.95 -19.20 0.09
C ARG A 29 7.51 -19.39 0.56
N THR A 30 7.27 -19.27 1.85
CA THR A 30 5.94 -19.44 2.43
C THR A 30 5.42 -18.12 2.95
N LEU A 31 4.17 -17.82 2.62
CA LEU A 31 3.40 -16.69 3.16
C LEU A 31 2.18 -17.23 3.89
N ARG A 32 1.99 -16.84 5.16
CA ARG A 32 0.83 -17.18 5.97
C ARG A 32 -0.08 -15.96 6.09
N TYR A 33 -1.36 -16.19 5.98
CA TYR A 33 -2.38 -15.16 6.11
C TYR A 33 -3.07 -15.23 7.47
N PRO A 34 -3.67 -14.12 7.95
CA PRO A 34 -4.39 -14.10 9.24
C PRO A 34 -5.58 -15.06 9.31
N ASP A 35 -6.16 -15.45 8.17
CA ASP A 35 -7.23 -16.43 8.08
C ASP A 35 -6.76 -17.90 8.27
N GLY A 36 -5.46 -18.10 8.49
CA GLY A 36 -4.85 -19.42 8.65
C GLY A 36 -4.41 -20.07 7.35
N SER A 37 -4.84 -19.58 6.19
CA SER A 37 -4.38 -20.08 4.90
C SER A 37 -2.89 -19.78 4.66
N ALA A 38 -2.25 -20.55 3.77
CA ALA A 38 -0.87 -20.33 3.40
C ALA A 38 -0.65 -20.47 1.90
N VAL A 39 0.34 -19.76 1.38
CA VAL A 39 0.80 -19.89 0.00
C VAL A 39 2.28 -20.20 -0.01
N ILE A 40 2.66 -21.17 -0.86
CA ILE A 40 4.05 -21.58 -1.04
C ILE A 40 4.43 -21.27 -2.49
N GLY A 41 5.33 -20.33 -2.69
CA GLY A 41 5.98 -20.11 -3.97
C GLY A 41 7.22 -21.00 -4.08
N VAL A 42 7.30 -21.84 -5.13
CA VAL A 42 8.43 -22.73 -5.38
C VAL A 42 9.03 -22.39 -6.73
N ASP A 43 10.35 -22.20 -6.78
CA ASP A 43 11.06 -21.93 -8.04
C ASP A 43 11.38 -23.25 -8.79
N GLY A 44 10.34 -23.90 -9.26
CA GLY A 44 10.42 -25.16 -9.99
C GLY A 44 9.11 -25.93 -9.93
N ALA A 45 9.14 -27.19 -10.42
CA ALA A 45 8.04 -28.11 -10.35
C ALA A 45 8.27 -29.14 -9.25
N LEU A 46 7.22 -29.47 -8.51
CA LEU A 46 7.20 -30.55 -7.52
C LEU A 46 6.53 -31.80 -8.09
N PRO A 47 6.86 -32.98 -7.58
CA PRO A 47 6.20 -34.24 -7.95
C PRO A 47 4.73 -34.25 -7.50
N GLY A 48 3.88 -35.01 -8.20
CA GLY A 48 2.43 -35.01 -7.99
C GLY A 48 2.01 -35.44 -6.59
N ASP A 49 2.74 -36.35 -5.96
CA ASP A 49 2.48 -36.83 -4.60
C ASP A 49 2.62 -35.71 -3.55
N ALA A 50 3.55 -34.80 -3.73
CA ALA A 50 3.67 -33.62 -2.90
C ALA A 50 2.52 -32.60 -3.05
N LEU A 51 1.79 -32.68 -4.17
CA LEU A 51 0.71 -31.74 -4.55
C LEU A 51 -0.70 -32.27 -4.22
N THR A 52 -0.82 -33.56 -3.87
CA THR A 52 -2.10 -34.22 -3.57
C THR A 52 -2.38 -34.38 -2.07
N HIS A 53 -1.57 -33.76 -1.22
CA HIS A 53 -1.75 -33.81 0.23
C HIS A 53 -3.04 -33.12 0.68
N PRO A 54 -3.68 -33.65 1.76
CA PRO A 54 -4.85 -33.02 2.36
C PRO A 54 -4.57 -31.54 2.71
N GLY A 55 -5.50 -30.66 2.34
CA GLY A 55 -5.37 -29.22 2.58
C GLY A 55 -4.68 -28.45 1.45
N VAL A 56 -4.13 -29.08 0.41
CA VAL A 56 -3.74 -28.42 -0.84
C VAL A 56 -5.02 -28.13 -1.63
N VAL A 57 -5.34 -26.84 -1.82
CA VAL A 57 -6.59 -26.43 -2.49
C VAL A 57 -6.37 -25.89 -3.90
N ASN A 58 -5.16 -25.42 -4.21
CA ASN A 58 -4.82 -24.96 -5.54
C ASN A 58 -3.33 -25.13 -5.84
N VAL A 59 -3.03 -25.45 -7.09
CA VAL A 59 -1.66 -25.56 -7.61
C VAL A 59 -1.60 -24.86 -8.96
N LEU A 60 -0.78 -23.83 -9.07
CA LEU A 60 -0.60 -23.07 -10.28
C LEU A 60 0.83 -23.20 -10.79
N SER A 61 0.98 -23.46 -12.07
CA SER A 61 2.28 -23.37 -12.73
C SER A 61 2.80 -21.95 -12.71
N LYS A 62 4.11 -21.75 -12.65
CA LYS A 62 4.73 -20.44 -12.69
C LYS A 62 4.54 -19.81 -14.07
N HIS A 63 3.83 -18.68 -14.13
CA HIS A 63 3.63 -17.91 -15.36
C HIS A 63 4.08 -16.45 -15.25
N LYS A 64 4.31 -15.97 -14.02
CA LYS A 64 4.72 -14.60 -13.72
C LYS A 64 5.98 -14.59 -12.85
N PRO A 65 6.84 -13.56 -12.96
CA PRO A 65 8.03 -13.46 -12.12
C PRO A 65 7.69 -13.19 -10.65
N TYR A 66 6.51 -12.63 -10.35
CA TYR A 66 5.95 -12.50 -9.00
C TYR A 66 4.91 -13.62 -8.76
N MET A 67 4.98 -14.27 -7.60
CA MET A 67 4.15 -15.42 -7.25
C MET A 67 3.22 -15.11 -6.09
N LEU A 68 3.79 -14.65 -4.97
CA LEU A 68 3.03 -14.35 -3.75
C LEU A 68 2.13 -13.13 -3.92
N ALA A 69 2.51 -12.16 -4.75
CA ALA A 69 1.70 -10.99 -5.08
C ALA A 69 0.60 -11.26 -6.12
N ALA A 70 0.62 -12.43 -6.81
CA ALA A 70 -0.28 -12.69 -7.92
C ALA A 70 -1.72 -12.97 -7.47
N ARG A 71 -2.70 -12.41 -8.17
CA ARG A 71 -4.14 -12.65 -7.94
C ARG A 71 -4.55 -14.11 -8.13
N ALA A 72 -3.83 -14.85 -8.97
CA ALA A 72 -4.21 -16.20 -9.38
C ALA A 72 -4.42 -17.21 -8.23
N HIS A 73 -3.84 -16.97 -7.07
CA HIS A 73 -3.94 -17.89 -5.92
C HIS A 73 -4.86 -17.40 -4.80
N ARG A 74 -5.32 -16.13 -4.85
CA ARG A 74 -6.09 -15.53 -3.77
C ARG A 74 -7.04 -14.44 -4.30
N GLY A 75 -8.21 -14.32 -3.66
CA GLY A 75 -9.08 -13.15 -3.78
C GLY A 75 -8.45 -11.89 -3.19
N ASN A 76 -9.18 -10.79 -3.19
CA ASN A 76 -8.67 -9.52 -2.65
C ASN A 76 -8.18 -9.67 -1.21
N SER A 77 -7.00 -9.13 -0.94
CA SER A 77 -6.49 -9.01 0.42
C SER A 77 -7.03 -7.76 1.10
N VAL A 78 -7.31 -7.89 2.40
CA VAL A 78 -7.63 -6.78 3.27
C VAL A 78 -6.46 -6.58 4.24
N VAL A 79 -5.93 -5.37 4.28
CA VAL A 79 -4.81 -5.00 5.16
C VAL A 79 -5.32 -4.11 6.28
N ARG A 80 -5.10 -4.53 7.53
CA ARG A 80 -5.51 -3.78 8.73
C ARG A 80 -4.40 -2.89 9.24
N VAL A 81 -4.76 -1.63 9.54
CA VAL A 81 -3.91 -0.63 10.19
C VAL A 81 -4.68 -0.09 11.40
N GLY A 82 -4.39 -0.60 12.59
CA GLY A 82 -5.29 -0.45 13.74
C GLY A 82 -6.67 -1.05 13.42
N GLU A 83 -7.72 -0.27 13.58
CA GLU A 83 -9.11 -0.66 13.26
C GLU A 83 -9.51 -0.36 11.79
N VAL A 84 -8.59 0.22 10.99
CA VAL A 84 -8.87 0.61 9.60
C VAL A 84 -8.53 -0.54 8.65
N GLU A 85 -9.47 -0.90 7.78
CA GLU A 85 -9.30 -1.95 6.76
C GLU A 85 -9.08 -1.31 5.38
N ILE A 86 -7.96 -1.60 4.73
CA ILE A 86 -7.62 -1.18 3.37
C ILE A 86 -7.90 -2.37 2.43
N GLY A 87 -8.74 -2.17 1.42
CA GLY A 87 -9.22 -3.25 0.55
C GLY A 87 -10.47 -3.96 1.06
N GLY A 88 -11.08 -3.48 2.18
CA GLY A 88 -12.31 -4.01 2.76
C GLY A 88 -13.60 -3.48 2.12
N GLY A 89 -13.52 -2.87 0.94
CA GLY A 89 -14.67 -2.34 0.22
C GLY A 89 -14.86 -0.83 0.36
N THR A 90 -14.68 -0.25 1.54
CA THR A 90 -14.78 1.20 1.75
C THR A 90 -13.44 1.88 1.50
N PRO A 91 -13.37 2.92 0.66
CA PRO A 91 -12.13 3.65 0.42
C PRO A 91 -11.59 4.34 1.67
N VAL A 92 -10.30 4.19 1.96
CA VAL A 92 -9.65 4.85 3.09
C VAL A 92 -9.01 6.17 2.66
N VAL A 93 -8.95 7.15 3.57
CA VAL A 93 -8.25 8.41 3.34
C VAL A 93 -7.16 8.60 4.38
N MET A 94 -5.91 8.52 3.94
CA MET A 94 -4.74 8.85 4.74
C MET A 94 -4.39 10.32 4.50
N ALA A 95 -4.37 11.15 5.53
CA ALA A 95 -4.05 12.57 5.36
C ALA A 95 -3.21 13.12 6.52
N GLY A 96 -2.47 14.19 6.23
CA GLY A 96 -1.63 14.89 7.19
C GLY A 96 -0.51 15.68 6.52
N PRO A 97 0.38 16.33 7.29
CA PRO A 97 1.44 17.16 6.77
C PRO A 97 2.49 16.34 6.01
N CYS A 98 3.18 17.00 5.07
CA CYS A 98 4.28 16.39 4.33
C CYS A 98 5.38 15.87 5.28
N VAL A 99 5.77 16.69 6.24
CA VAL A 99 6.80 16.42 7.24
C VAL A 99 6.33 16.91 8.61
N VAL A 100 6.78 16.24 9.66
CA VAL A 100 6.55 16.69 11.05
C VAL A 100 7.46 17.89 11.34
N GLU A 101 6.88 19.03 11.71
CA GLU A 101 7.58 20.28 11.94
C GLU A 101 7.69 20.64 13.42
N GLY A 102 6.74 20.19 14.23
CA GLY A 102 6.65 20.35 15.66
C GLY A 102 5.51 19.52 16.22
N ARG A 103 5.47 19.39 17.56
CA ARG A 103 4.47 18.57 18.26
C ARG A 103 3.06 19.18 18.18
N ASP A 104 2.94 20.45 18.54
CA ASP A 104 1.65 21.10 18.66
C ASP A 104 1.01 21.36 17.29
N GLU A 105 1.82 21.75 16.30
CA GLU A 105 1.41 21.89 14.90
C GLU A 105 0.93 20.56 14.32
N LEU A 106 1.60 19.46 14.66
CA LEU A 106 1.19 18.12 14.21
C LEU A 106 -0.15 17.71 14.85
N ILE A 107 -0.33 17.94 16.15
CA ILE A 107 -1.59 17.61 16.84
C ILE A 107 -2.75 18.46 16.29
N GLU A 108 -2.52 19.75 16.02
CA GLU A 108 -3.52 20.60 15.36
C GLU A 108 -3.89 20.04 13.97
N ALA A 109 -2.88 19.72 13.14
CA ALA A 109 -3.09 19.14 11.84
C ALA A 109 -3.83 17.80 11.91
N ALA A 110 -3.46 16.91 12.84
CA ALA A 110 -4.09 15.61 13.02
C ALA A 110 -5.58 15.73 13.43
N ARG A 111 -5.91 16.65 14.32
CA ARG A 111 -7.31 16.94 14.67
C ARG A 111 -8.10 17.49 13.47
N ALA A 112 -7.50 18.40 12.71
CA ALA A 112 -8.14 19.00 11.56
C ALA A 112 -8.40 17.99 10.43
N VAL A 113 -7.44 17.11 10.11
CA VAL A 113 -7.63 16.08 9.08
C VAL A 113 -8.60 14.99 9.54
N LYS A 114 -8.60 14.61 10.84
CA LYS A 114 -9.61 13.69 11.40
C LYS A 114 -11.02 14.26 11.24
N ALA A 115 -11.23 15.51 11.63
CA ALA A 115 -12.52 16.19 11.47
C ALA A 115 -12.95 16.32 10.01
N ALA A 116 -12.00 16.35 9.08
CA ALA A 116 -12.24 16.39 7.63
C ALA A 116 -12.54 15.00 7.01
N GLY A 117 -12.43 13.90 7.78
CA GLY A 117 -12.76 12.56 7.31
C GLY A 117 -11.54 11.65 7.07
N ALA A 118 -10.32 12.05 7.44
CA ALA A 118 -9.18 11.14 7.40
C ALA A 118 -9.32 10.01 8.41
N THR A 119 -8.94 8.81 8.00
CA THR A 119 -8.97 7.59 8.84
C THR A 119 -7.57 7.16 9.30
N ILE A 120 -6.51 7.61 8.64
CA ILE A 120 -5.12 7.36 9.00
C ILE A 120 -4.36 8.69 8.93
N LEU A 121 -3.52 8.96 9.93
CA LEU A 121 -2.61 10.11 9.92
C LEU A 121 -1.34 9.76 9.13
N ARG A 122 -1.00 10.57 8.12
CA ARG A 122 0.30 10.50 7.46
C ARG A 122 1.18 11.68 7.88
N GLY A 123 2.47 11.45 8.02
CA GLY A 123 3.46 12.47 8.30
C GLY A 123 4.87 11.91 8.19
N GLY A 124 5.81 12.68 7.62
CA GLY A 124 7.21 12.25 7.52
C GLY A 124 8.00 12.66 8.76
N ALA A 125 8.51 11.69 9.53
CA ALA A 125 9.51 11.96 10.56
C ALA A 125 10.91 12.13 9.95
N TYR A 126 11.18 11.37 8.89
CA TYR A 126 12.34 11.48 8.01
C TYR A 126 11.91 11.96 6.63
N LYS A 127 12.72 12.79 5.98
CA LYS A 127 12.40 13.33 4.64
C LYS A 127 13.58 13.15 3.70
N PRO A 128 13.47 12.27 2.69
CA PRO A 128 14.52 12.14 1.68
C PRO A 128 14.52 13.40 0.80
N ARG A 129 15.65 14.10 0.76
CA ARG A 129 15.80 15.35 0.01
C ARG A 129 16.85 15.20 -1.07
N THR A 130 16.61 15.85 -2.22
CA THR A 130 17.62 15.95 -3.29
C THR A 130 18.81 16.79 -2.84
N SER A 131 18.56 17.84 -2.04
CA SER A 131 19.62 18.68 -1.47
C SER A 131 19.91 18.25 -0.03
N PRO A 132 21.19 18.00 0.34
CA PRO A 132 21.55 17.68 1.72
C PRO A 132 21.38 18.86 2.69
N TYR A 133 21.23 20.08 2.18
CA TYR A 133 21.02 21.30 2.97
C TYR A 133 19.53 21.57 3.29
N ALA A 134 18.61 20.83 2.67
CA ALA A 134 17.20 20.97 2.95
C ALA A 134 16.83 20.28 4.28
N PHE A 135 15.72 20.69 4.90
CA PHE A 135 15.22 20.08 6.13
C PHE A 135 14.98 18.59 5.96
N GLN A 136 15.64 17.77 6.76
CA GLN A 136 15.64 16.29 6.66
C GLN A 136 14.56 15.62 7.52
N GLY A 137 13.75 16.40 8.24
CA GLY A 137 12.81 15.91 9.25
C GLY A 137 13.38 15.99 10.67
N LEU A 138 12.58 15.60 11.64
CA LEU A 138 12.94 15.61 13.07
C LEU A 138 13.49 14.25 13.55
N GLY A 139 13.57 13.26 12.68
CA GLY A 139 14.04 11.92 13.05
C GLY A 139 13.15 11.28 14.12
N GLU A 140 13.77 10.64 15.12
CA GLU A 140 13.05 9.95 16.19
C GLU A 140 12.12 10.90 16.99
N LEU A 141 12.50 12.15 17.21
CA LEU A 141 11.62 13.13 17.84
C LEU A 141 10.32 13.31 17.02
N GLY A 142 10.42 13.30 15.68
CA GLY A 142 9.25 13.32 14.80
C GLY A 142 8.37 12.07 14.94
N LEU A 143 8.96 10.89 15.18
CA LEU A 143 8.22 9.66 15.46
C LEU A 143 7.48 9.74 16.80
N GLN A 144 8.12 10.29 17.85
CA GLN A 144 7.47 10.54 19.14
C GLN A 144 6.27 11.48 19.00
N HIS A 145 6.40 12.55 18.22
CA HIS A 145 5.29 13.48 17.97
C HIS A 145 4.14 12.80 17.19
N LEU A 146 4.44 11.90 16.27
CA LEU A 146 3.41 11.10 15.58
C LEU A 146 2.66 10.17 16.55
N ALA A 147 3.38 9.53 17.47
CA ALA A 147 2.77 8.71 18.52
C ALA A 147 1.88 9.53 19.48
N ASP A 148 2.32 10.75 19.83
CA ASP A 148 1.51 11.69 20.62
C ASP A 148 0.23 12.08 19.88
N ALA A 149 0.33 12.42 18.58
CA ALA A 149 -0.82 12.77 17.75
C ALA A 149 -1.79 11.59 17.62
N ARG A 150 -1.29 10.33 17.48
CA ARG A 150 -2.11 9.11 17.55
C ARG A 150 -2.85 9.02 18.87
N THR A 151 -2.18 9.21 19.99
CA THR A 151 -2.78 9.14 21.33
C THR A 151 -3.91 10.15 21.49
N VAL A 152 -3.72 11.37 20.98
CA VAL A 152 -4.70 12.46 21.10
C VAL A 152 -5.89 12.26 20.16
N THR A 153 -5.66 11.73 18.95
CA THR A 153 -6.69 11.65 17.90
C THR A 153 -7.29 10.27 17.74
N GLY A 154 -6.59 9.21 18.12
CA GLY A 154 -6.96 7.83 17.82
C GLY A 154 -6.71 7.43 16.36
N LEU A 155 -6.14 8.31 15.51
CA LEU A 155 -5.78 7.95 14.14
C LEU A 155 -4.52 7.06 14.15
N PRO A 156 -4.54 5.87 13.55
CA PRO A 156 -3.31 5.13 13.29
C PRO A 156 -2.37 5.93 12.39
N VAL A 157 -1.08 5.65 12.47
CA VAL A 157 -0.01 6.45 11.85
C VAL A 157 0.69 5.66 10.74
N VAL A 158 0.84 6.29 9.57
CA VAL A 158 1.76 5.85 8.51
C VAL A 158 2.89 6.86 8.35
N THR A 159 4.14 6.39 8.37
CA THR A 159 5.34 7.22 8.16
C THR A 159 6.40 6.51 7.33
N GLU A 160 7.23 7.29 6.63
CA GLU A 160 8.26 6.76 5.74
C GLU A 160 9.48 6.29 6.52
N VAL A 161 10.00 5.12 6.16
CA VAL A 161 11.29 4.59 6.58
C VAL A 161 12.27 4.63 5.41
N LEU A 162 13.51 5.08 5.64
CA LEU A 162 14.49 5.31 4.58
C LEU A 162 15.56 4.22 4.50
N GLU A 163 15.95 3.66 5.63
CA GLU A 163 17.09 2.76 5.76
C GLU A 163 16.69 1.47 6.49
N PRO A 164 17.30 0.32 6.14
CA PRO A 164 16.99 -0.96 6.77
C PRO A 164 17.13 -0.94 8.30
N GLU A 165 18.14 -0.21 8.82
CA GLU A 165 18.48 -0.11 10.23
C GLU A 165 17.42 0.65 11.03
N GLN A 166 16.64 1.52 10.38
CA GLN A 166 15.58 2.31 11.01
C GLN A 166 14.26 1.55 11.15
N VAL A 167 14.09 0.42 10.46
CA VAL A 167 12.77 -0.27 10.35
C VAL A 167 12.19 -0.60 11.71
N ASP A 168 12.99 -1.16 12.63
CA ASP A 168 12.50 -1.56 13.95
C ASP A 168 12.07 -0.36 14.77
N MET A 169 12.92 0.67 14.83
CA MET A 169 12.63 1.91 15.55
C MET A 169 11.36 2.57 15.00
N VAL A 170 11.22 2.70 13.67
CA VAL A 170 10.02 3.30 13.07
C VAL A 170 8.78 2.44 13.38
N ALA A 171 8.89 1.11 13.36
CA ALA A 171 7.82 0.18 13.68
C ALA A 171 7.32 0.25 15.14
N GLU A 172 8.13 0.74 16.07
CA GLU A 172 7.70 0.97 17.46
C GLU A 172 6.70 2.12 17.56
N TYR A 173 6.88 3.17 16.75
CA TYR A 173 6.06 4.38 16.78
C TYR A 173 4.90 4.37 15.77
N ALA A 174 5.10 3.77 14.59
CA ALA A 174 4.13 3.77 13.52
C ALA A 174 3.30 2.48 13.46
N ASP A 175 2.07 2.60 12.94
CA ASP A 175 1.16 1.47 12.73
C ASP A 175 1.29 0.90 11.31
N MET A 176 1.89 1.66 10.39
CA MET A 176 2.19 1.26 9.01
C MET A 176 3.50 1.90 8.55
N LEU A 177 4.37 1.12 7.92
CA LEU A 177 5.62 1.59 7.33
C LEU A 177 5.38 2.03 5.88
N GLN A 178 5.84 3.21 5.49
CA GLN A 178 5.85 3.62 4.09
C GLN A 178 7.23 3.42 3.48
N ILE A 179 7.29 2.73 2.35
CA ILE A 179 8.45 2.70 1.46
C ILE A 179 8.23 3.72 0.35
N GLY A 180 9.04 4.77 0.33
CA GLY A 180 8.96 5.84 -0.66
C GLY A 180 9.36 5.35 -2.06
N ALA A 181 8.90 6.09 -3.09
CA ALA A 181 9.16 5.75 -4.48
C ALA A 181 10.66 5.65 -4.84
N ARG A 182 11.52 6.42 -4.17
CA ARG A 182 12.99 6.34 -4.35
C ARG A 182 13.56 5.03 -3.83
N ASN A 183 12.89 4.38 -2.89
CA ASN A 183 13.31 3.15 -2.23
C ASN A 183 12.57 1.90 -2.73
N MET A 184 11.75 2.01 -3.79
CA MET A 184 11.04 0.83 -4.33
C MET A 184 11.99 -0.31 -4.71
N GLN A 185 13.19 0.00 -5.16
CA GLN A 185 14.23 -0.97 -5.55
C GLN A 185 15.33 -1.13 -4.48
N ASN A 186 15.15 -0.59 -3.28
CA ASN A 186 16.04 -0.83 -2.16
C ASN A 186 15.71 -2.20 -1.52
N TYR A 187 16.14 -3.26 -2.19
CA TYR A 187 15.82 -4.65 -1.78
C TYR A 187 16.25 -4.99 -0.35
N PRO A 188 17.38 -4.50 0.20
CA PRO A 188 17.69 -4.66 1.62
C PRO A 188 16.61 -4.08 2.53
N LEU A 189 16.11 -2.87 2.23
CA LEU A 189 15.04 -2.22 2.97
C LEU A 189 13.71 -3.00 2.83
N LEU A 190 13.36 -3.44 1.62
CA LEU A 190 12.15 -4.23 1.38
C LEU A 190 12.16 -5.53 2.19
N ARG A 191 13.30 -6.27 2.19
CA ARG A 191 13.45 -7.48 3.00
C ARG A 191 13.35 -7.19 4.49
N ARG A 192 13.92 -6.07 4.96
CA ARG A 192 13.84 -5.71 6.37
C ARG A 192 12.42 -5.33 6.78
N ALA A 193 11.73 -4.51 5.99
CA ALA A 193 10.31 -4.16 6.19
C ALA A 193 9.40 -5.40 6.14
N GLY A 194 9.71 -6.37 5.26
CA GLY A 194 8.98 -7.63 5.17
C GLY A 194 9.16 -8.57 6.38
N LYS A 195 10.15 -8.34 7.23
CA LYS A 195 10.31 -9.05 8.52
C LYS A 195 9.58 -8.36 9.68
N SER A 196 9.12 -7.13 9.48
CA SER A 196 8.31 -6.42 10.46
C SER A 196 6.89 -6.99 10.49
N SER A 197 6.24 -6.91 11.66
CA SER A 197 4.81 -7.21 11.79
C SER A 197 3.90 -6.07 11.31
N ARG A 198 4.47 -4.88 11.02
CA ARG A 198 3.69 -3.73 10.57
C ARG A 198 3.31 -3.86 9.10
N PRO A 199 2.10 -3.45 8.70
CA PRO A 199 1.75 -3.29 7.30
C PRO A 199 2.72 -2.37 6.57
N VAL A 200 2.90 -2.62 5.27
CA VAL A 200 3.83 -1.84 4.43
C VAL A 200 3.07 -1.19 3.28
N LEU A 201 3.15 0.13 3.19
CA LEU A 201 2.70 0.92 2.04
C LEU A 201 3.88 1.06 1.07
N LEU A 202 3.80 0.43 -0.09
CA LEU A 202 4.84 0.42 -1.11
C LEU A 202 4.49 1.38 -2.26
N LYS A 203 5.17 2.51 -2.33
CA LYS A 203 5.00 3.48 -3.43
C LYS A 203 5.73 3.04 -4.68
N ARG A 204 5.05 3.16 -5.84
CA ARG A 204 5.62 2.88 -7.17
C ARG A 204 6.78 3.82 -7.47
N GLY A 205 7.86 3.29 -8.03
CA GLY A 205 9.02 4.05 -8.48
C GLY A 205 8.70 4.96 -9.68
N PHE A 206 9.47 6.04 -9.84
CA PHE A 206 9.20 7.09 -10.83
C PHE A 206 9.22 6.65 -12.29
N SER A 207 9.85 5.54 -12.61
CA SER A 207 9.96 4.97 -13.95
C SER A 207 9.71 3.46 -13.95
N ALA A 208 9.06 2.97 -12.88
CA ALA A 208 8.81 1.54 -12.70
C ALA A 208 7.57 1.10 -13.48
N THR A 209 7.69 -0.04 -14.14
CA THR A 209 6.52 -0.76 -14.68
C THR A 209 5.66 -1.31 -13.56
N VAL A 210 4.42 -1.71 -13.86
CA VAL A 210 3.55 -2.39 -12.89
C VAL A 210 4.17 -3.73 -12.46
N GLU A 211 4.82 -4.45 -13.37
CA GLU A 211 5.50 -5.71 -13.06
C GLU A 211 6.66 -5.52 -12.08
N GLU A 212 7.52 -4.52 -12.29
CA GLU A 212 8.60 -4.19 -11.35
C GLU A 212 8.08 -3.79 -9.97
N TRP A 213 6.94 -3.10 -9.92
CA TRP A 213 6.27 -2.73 -8.68
C TRP A 213 5.75 -3.96 -7.93
N LEU A 214 5.13 -4.92 -8.64
CA LEU A 214 4.71 -6.20 -8.07
C LEU A 214 5.89 -7.07 -7.64
N MET A 215 7.00 -7.04 -8.38
CA MET A 215 8.25 -7.70 -7.97
C MET A 215 8.82 -7.09 -6.69
N ALA A 216 8.73 -5.78 -6.51
CA ALA A 216 9.13 -5.14 -5.26
C ALA A 216 8.23 -5.57 -4.08
N ALA A 217 6.91 -5.69 -4.29
CA ALA A 217 5.99 -6.26 -3.30
C ALA A 217 6.34 -7.72 -2.96
N GLU A 218 6.73 -8.53 -3.95
CA GLU A 218 7.16 -9.92 -3.77
C GLU A 218 8.34 -10.03 -2.79
N TYR A 219 9.28 -9.09 -2.81
CA TYR A 219 10.38 -9.05 -1.84
C TYR A 219 9.90 -8.91 -0.40
N ILE A 220 8.86 -8.12 -0.15
CA ILE A 220 8.26 -7.95 1.19
C ILE A 220 7.52 -9.22 1.59
N LEU A 221 6.62 -9.70 0.71
CA LEU A 221 5.81 -10.89 0.93
C LEU A 221 6.68 -12.13 1.20
N SER A 222 7.80 -12.28 0.47
CA SER A 222 8.72 -13.41 0.62
C SER A 222 9.44 -13.48 1.98
N GLN A 223 9.37 -12.41 2.78
CA GLN A 223 9.89 -12.40 4.14
C GLN A 223 8.82 -12.79 5.18
N GLY A 224 7.58 -13.04 4.76
CA GLY A 224 6.49 -13.50 5.62
C GLY A 224 5.49 -12.42 6.03
N ASN A 225 5.61 -11.18 5.53
CA ASN A 225 4.63 -10.12 5.79
C ASN A 225 3.56 -10.07 4.68
N PRO A 226 2.31 -10.53 4.94
CA PRO A 226 1.23 -10.50 3.94
C PRO A 226 0.59 -9.11 3.79
N ASN A 227 0.89 -8.18 4.69
CA ASN A 227 0.19 -6.91 4.82
C ASN A 227 0.87 -5.82 3.98
N VAL A 228 0.75 -5.94 2.66
CA VAL A 228 1.31 -4.97 1.70
C VAL A 228 0.18 -4.24 1.01
N VAL A 229 0.28 -2.91 0.95
CA VAL A 229 -0.59 -2.00 0.20
C VAL A 229 0.23 -1.34 -0.89
N LEU A 230 -0.23 -1.40 -2.11
CA LEU A 230 0.38 -0.73 -3.26
C LEU A 230 -0.07 0.74 -3.30
N CYS A 231 0.83 1.67 -3.69
CA CYS A 231 0.49 3.07 -3.83
C CYS A 231 1.01 3.64 -5.16
N GLU A 232 0.08 3.92 -6.09
CA GLU A 232 0.37 4.70 -7.29
C GLU A 232 0.58 6.17 -6.90
N ARG A 233 1.64 6.81 -7.43
CA ARG A 233 2.04 8.18 -7.05
C ARG A 233 2.60 9.02 -8.21
N GLY A 234 2.37 8.58 -9.42
CA GLY A 234 2.86 9.21 -10.63
C GLY A 234 4.24 8.73 -11.07
N ILE A 235 4.39 8.71 -12.38
CA ILE A 235 5.64 8.37 -13.08
C ILE A 235 6.19 9.59 -13.78
N ARG A 236 7.48 9.57 -14.14
CA ARG A 236 8.08 10.62 -14.95
C ARG A 236 7.45 10.64 -16.34
N ALA A 237 7.14 11.84 -16.80
CA ALA A 237 6.68 12.10 -18.14
C ALA A 237 7.52 13.22 -18.78
N PHE A 238 7.36 13.40 -20.06
CA PHE A 238 8.08 14.43 -20.82
C PHE A 238 7.48 15.84 -20.64
N ASP A 239 6.20 15.93 -20.24
CA ASP A 239 5.51 17.22 -20.07
C ASP A 239 5.98 17.90 -18.77
N PRO A 240 6.60 19.10 -18.85
CA PRO A 240 7.09 19.82 -17.70
C PRO A 240 5.99 20.55 -16.90
N ALA A 241 4.75 20.58 -17.39
CA ALA A 241 3.62 21.23 -16.70
C ALA A 241 3.26 20.50 -15.39
N PHE A 242 3.63 19.22 -15.28
CA PHE A 242 3.38 18.40 -14.10
C PHE A 242 4.69 17.91 -13.49
N ARG A 243 4.70 17.78 -12.17
CA ARG A 243 5.84 17.15 -11.50
C ARG A 243 6.00 15.69 -11.90
N PHE A 244 4.86 14.98 -12.00
CA PHE A 244 4.75 13.61 -12.48
C PHE A 244 3.40 13.44 -13.20
N ASN A 245 3.28 12.40 -13.99
CA ASN A 245 2.01 11.98 -14.58
C ASN A 245 1.38 10.89 -13.69
N LEU A 246 0.24 11.18 -13.06
CA LEU A 246 -0.49 10.21 -12.26
C LEU A 246 -1.11 9.16 -13.19
N ASP A 247 -0.58 7.94 -13.13
CA ASP A 247 -0.97 6.83 -14.00
C ASP A 247 -2.14 6.06 -13.39
N LEU A 248 -3.36 6.54 -13.62
CA LEU A 248 -4.56 5.88 -13.13
C LEU A 248 -4.85 4.55 -13.84
N ASN A 249 -4.28 4.28 -15.02
CA ASN A 249 -4.40 2.97 -15.66
C ASN A 249 -3.70 1.88 -14.85
N ALA A 250 -2.66 2.23 -14.10
CA ALA A 250 -1.95 1.29 -13.25
C ALA A 250 -2.83 0.74 -12.11
N VAL A 251 -3.88 1.45 -11.71
CA VAL A 251 -4.76 1.03 -10.60
C VAL A 251 -5.56 -0.23 -10.97
N PRO A 252 -6.44 -0.22 -11.99
CA PRO A 252 -7.18 -1.42 -12.37
C PRO A 252 -6.24 -2.54 -12.83
N LEU A 253 -5.18 -2.21 -13.58
CA LEU A 253 -4.20 -3.21 -14.02
C LEU A 253 -3.53 -3.92 -12.84
N ALA A 254 -3.08 -3.20 -11.82
CA ALA A 254 -2.49 -3.81 -10.63
C ALA A 254 -3.51 -4.69 -9.89
N LYS A 255 -4.77 -4.28 -9.83
CA LYS A 255 -5.86 -5.07 -9.23
C LYS A 255 -6.25 -6.30 -10.04
N GLU A 256 -6.06 -6.30 -11.36
CA GLU A 256 -6.22 -7.50 -12.19
C GLU A 256 -5.08 -8.50 -12.00
N LEU A 257 -3.86 -8.00 -11.82
CA LEU A 257 -2.65 -8.82 -11.72
C LEU A 257 -2.36 -9.31 -10.30
N SER A 258 -2.80 -8.56 -9.27
CA SER A 258 -2.49 -8.78 -7.86
C SER A 258 -3.73 -8.78 -6.99
N HIS A 259 -3.66 -9.52 -5.88
CA HIS A 259 -4.67 -9.49 -4.82
C HIS A 259 -4.48 -8.35 -3.81
N LEU A 260 -3.36 -7.63 -3.90
CA LEU A 260 -3.01 -6.56 -2.94
C LEU A 260 -3.89 -5.32 -3.15
N PRO A 261 -4.31 -4.64 -2.07
CA PRO A 261 -5.04 -3.39 -2.20
C PRO A 261 -4.15 -2.29 -2.81
N VAL A 262 -4.79 -1.40 -3.57
CA VAL A 262 -4.12 -0.30 -4.28
C VAL A 262 -4.70 1.03 -3.84
N ILE A 263 -3.87 1.92 -3.31
CA ILE A 263 -4.24 3.32 -3.04
C ILE A 263 -3.49 4.27 -3.97
N VAL A 264 -3.92 5.53 -4.00
CA VAL A 264 -3.36 6.56 -4.88
C VAL A 264 -2.89 7.77 -4.08
N ASP A 265 -1.77 8.35 -4.48
CA ASP A 265 -1.19 9.59 -3.96
C ASP A 265 -1.32 10.71 -5.01
N PRO A 266 -2.44 11.44 -5.03
CA PRO A 266 -2.65 12.51 -6.00
C PRO A 266 -1.81 13.76 -5.69
N SER A 267 -1.37 13.95 -4.44
CA SER A 267 -0.53 15.08 -4.05
C SER A 267 0.83 15.02 -4.75
N HIS A 268 1.53 13.89 -4.61
CA HIS A 268 2.83 13.71 -5.26
C HIS A 268 2.68 13.40 -6.75
N GLY A 269 1.58 12.74 -7.15
CA GLY A 269 1.34 12.35 -8.54
C GLY A 269 1.13 13.54 -9.47
N THR A 270 0.55 14.63 -8.97
CA THR A 270 0.33 15.85 -9.76
C THR A 270 1.33 16.96 -9.43
N GLY A 271 1.69 17.12 -8.15
CA GLY A 271 2.50 18.22 -7.65
C GLY A 271 1.77 19.57 -7.63
N LEU A 272 0.47 19.59 -7.90
CA LEU A 272 -0.36 20.80 -8.03
C LEU A 272 -1.63 20.69 -7.16
N ARG A 273 -1.78 21.59 -6.18
CA ARG A 273 -2.93 21.64 -5.25
C ARG A 273 -4.28 21.65 -5.99
N SER A 274 -4.39 22.38 -7.09
CA SER A 274 -5.63 22.52 -7.88
C SER A 274 -6.09 21.20 -8.54
N LEU A 275 -5.20 20.22 -8.70
CA LEU A 275 -5.50 18.93 -9.31
C LEU A 275 -5.78 17.83 -8.28
N VAL A 276 -5.31 17.98 -7.04
CA VAL A 276 -5.43 16.93 -6.00
C VAL A 276 -6.87 16.45 -5.86
N GLY A 277 -7.84 17.36 -5.72
CA GLY A 277 -9.24 16.97 -5.53
C GLY A 277 -9.86 16.25 -6.72
N LYS A 278 -9.53 16.67 -7.96
CA LYS A 278 -10.04 16.04 -9.18
C LYS A 278 -9.46 14.63 -9.35
N MET A 279 -8.16 14.50 -9.13
CA MET A 279 -7.45 13.23 -9.28
C MET A 279 -7.76 12.26 -8.14
N SER A 280 -8.11 12.75 -6.95
CA SER A 280 -8.62 11.93 -5.84
C SER A 280 -9.93 11.22 -6.23
N VAL A 281 -10.88 11.95 -6.78
CA VAL A 281 -12.17 11.40 -7.22
C VAL A 281 -11.98 10.43 -8.40
N ALA A 282 -11.15 10.79 -9.37
CA ALA A 282 -10.85 9.93 -10.52
C ALA A 282 -10.14 8.62 -10.09
N ALA A 283 -9.29 8.66 -9.06
CA ALA A 283 -8.63 7.48 -8.53
C ALA A 283 -9.62 6.47 -7.94
N ILE A 284 -10.63 6.93 -7.19
CA ILE A 284 -11.68 6.06 -6.65
C ILE A 284 -12.54 5.51 -7.79
N ALA A 285 -12.89 6.34 -8.78
CA ALA A 285 -13.61 5.88 -9.97
C ALA A 285 -12.81 4.83 -10.79
N ALA A 286 -11.48 4.87 -10.75
CA ALA A 286 -10.60 3.86 -11.34
C ALA A 286 -10.46 2.59 -10.47
N GLY A 287 -11.12 2.50 -9.32
CA GLY A 287 -11.14 1.33 -8.44
C GLY A 287 -10.06 1.32 -7.35
N ALA A 288 -9.48 2.47 -7.00
CA ALA A 288 -8.54 2.55 -5.88
C ALA A 288 -9.23 2.27 -4.54
N ASP A 289 -8.55 1.53 -3.65
CA ASP A 289 -9.00 1.20 -2.31
C ASP A 289 -8.80 2.35 -1.31
N GLY A 290 -8.25 3.47 -1.75
CA GLY A 290 -8.07 4.65 -0.92
C GLY A 290 -7.09 5.66 -1.49
N LEU A 291 -6.80 6.67 -0.67
CA LEU A 291 -5.97 7.82 -1.02
C LEU A 291 -4.95 8.11 0.08
N ILE A 292 -3.79 8.65 -0.30
CA ILE A 292 -2.86 9.30 0.64
C ILE A 292 -2.60 10.73 0.17
N ILE A 293 -2.92 11.72 1.02
CA ILE A 293 -2.99 13.13 0.63
C ILE A 293 -2.18 13.99 1.60
N GLU A 294 -1.44 14.95 1.06
CA GLU A 294 -0.80 15.99 1.86
C GLU A 294 -1.81 17.09 2.22
N ALA A 295 -2.07 17.24 3.52
CA ALA A 295 -2.99 18.24 4.06
C ALA A 295 -2.36 18.97 5.26
N HIS A 296 -2.51 20.28 5.32
CA HIS A 296 -1.97 21.12 6.38
C HIS A 296 -2.94 22.27 6.68
N PRO A 297 -3.14 22.66 7.98
CA PRO A 297 -4.00 23.79 8.33
C PRO A 297 -3.63 25.10 7.62
N ASN A 298 -2.33 25.29 7.39
CA ASN A 298 -1.79 26.45 6.69
C ASN A 298 -0.72 26.03 5.66
N PRO A 299 -1.10 25.59 4.44
CA PRO A 299 -0.17 25.09 3.45
C PRO A 299 0.94 26.06 3.03
N GLU A 300 0.68 27.38 3.11
CA GLU A 300 1.67 28.43 2.75
C GLU A 300 2.82 28.53 3.78
N ARG A 301 2.63 28.01 4.99
CA ARG A 301 3.64 27.97 6.04
C ARG A 301 4.38 26.64 6.14
N ALA A 302 3.94 25.64 5.38
CA ALA A 302 4.55 24.32 5.40
C ALA A 302 6.02 24.37 4.95
N LYS A 303 6.93 23.76 5.72
CA LYS A 303 8.38 23.70 5.40
C LYS A 303 8.69 22.87 4.18
N CYS A 304 7.72 22.10 3.68
CA CYS A 304 7.90 21.19 2.57
C CYS A 304 6.62 21.05 1.73
N ASP A 305 6.80 20.98 0.41
CA ASP A 305 5.76 20.64 -0.59
C ASP A 305 4.44 21.45 -0.49
N GLY A 306 4.47 22.69 0.00
CA GLY A 306 3.30 23.55 0.20
C GLY A 306 2.47 23.78 -1.08
N GLN A 307 3.09 23.77 -2.26
CA GLN A 307 2.41 23.96 -3.54
C GLN A 307 1.41 22.85 -3.91
N GLN A 308 1.58 21.64 -3.39
CA GLN A 308 0.71 20.49 -3.61
C GLN A 308 -0.18 20.16 -2.40
N THR A 309 0.15 20.73 -1.23
CA THR A 309 -0.56 20.50 0.03
C THR A 309 -1.91 21.22 0.02
N ILE A 310 -2.98 20.52 0.38
CA ILE A 310 -4.34 21.05 0.47
C ILE A 310 -4.69 21.50 1.90
N THR A 311 -5.80 22.25 2.05
CA THR A 311 -6.34 22.59 3.37
C THR A 311 -7.24 21.46 3.92
N PRO A 312 -7.52 21.39 5.23
CA PRO A 312 -8.53 20.48 5.80
C PRO A 312 -9.93 20.69 5.23
N ALA A 313 -10.28 21.91 4.83
CA ALA A 313 -11.57 22.21 4.18
C ALA A 313 -11.65 21.57 2.79
N ASP A 314 -10.56 21.62 2.00
CA ASP A 314 -10.46 20.93 0.73
C ASP A 314 -10.54 19.41 0.93
N LEU A 315 -9.87 18.87 1.96
CA LEU A 315 -9.91 17.45 2.30
C LEU A 315 -11.34 17.00 2.61
N ALA A 316 -12.08 17.75 3.42
CA ALA A 316 -13.47 17.43 3.73
C ALA A 316 -14.36 17.42 2.47
N ALA A 317 -14.11 18.35 1.53
CA ALA A 317 -14.81 18.34 0.24
C ALA A 317 -14.44 17.13 -0.64
N ILE A 318 -13.18 16.69 -0.58
CA ILE A 318 -12.72 15.48 -1.28
C ILE A 318 -13.38 14.24 -0.67
N CYS A 319 -13.38 14.07 0.65
CA CYS A 319 -13.99 12.93 1.32
C CYS A 319 -15.48 12.77 0.92
N ARG A 320 -16.26 13.86 0.96
CA ARG A 320 -17.67 13.81 0.52
C ARG A 320 -17.85 13.37 -0.93
N ARG A 321 -16.96 13.79 -1.85
CA ARG A 321 -17.02 13.39 -3.26
C ARG A 321 -16.58 11.95 -3.46
N VAL A 322 -15.58 11.51 -2.71
CA VAL A 322 -15.11 10.11 -2.68
C VAL A 322 -16.24 9.19 -2.24
N ASP A 323 -16.94 9.53 -1.15
CA ASP A 323 -18.08 8.77 -0.66
C ASP A 323 -19.21 8.69 -1.71
N ALA A 324 -19.52 9.80 -2.37
CA ALA A 324 -20.55 9.84 -3.39
C ALA A 324 -20.22 8.96 -4.61
N VAL A 325 -18.97 8.99 -5.09
CA VAL A 325 -18.52 8.13 -6.20
C VAL A 325 -18.49 6.67 -5.77
N HIS A 326 -17.99 6.38 -4.59
CA HIS A 326 -17.99 5.01 -4.06
C HIS A 326 -19.40 4.43 -3.97
N GLN A 327 -20.37 5.20 -3.45
CA GLN A 327 -21.77 4.79 -3.39
C GLN A 327 -22.37 4.55 -4.78
N ALA A 328 -22.04 5.39 -5.77
CA ALA A 328 -22.52 5.22 -7.14
C ALA A 328 -21.98 3.93 -7.77
N LEU A 329 -20.68 3.62 -7.59
CA LEU A 329 -20.08 2.38 -8.09
C LEU A 329 -20.67 1.14 -7.41
N ALA A 330 -20.87 1.16 -6.09
CA ALA A 330 -21.48 0.07 -5.35
C ALA A 330 -22.95 -0.19 -5.78
N TYR A 331 -23.66 0.83 -6.22
CA TYR A 331 -25.03 0.71 -6.75
C TYR A 331 -25.01 -0.02 -8.11
N GLU A 332 -24.07 0.28 -9.00
CA GLU A 332 -23.93 -0.40 -10.29
C GLU A 332 -23.61 -1.90 -10.15
N GLU A 333 -22.82 -2.28 -9.18
CA GLU A 333 -22.51 -3.71 -8.90
C GLU A 333 -23.74 -4.48 -8.40
N GLN A 334 -24.75 -3.83 -7.82
CA GLN A 334 -25.99 -4.44 -7.35
C GLN A 334 -27.05 -4.58 -8.46
N ILE A 335 -26.95 -3.84 -9.56
CA ILE A 335 -27.79 -4.01 -10.74
C ILE A 335 -27.23 -5.20 -11.51
N ALA A 336 -28.01 -6.30 -11.57
CA ALA A 336 -27.62 -7.48 -12.35
C ALA A 336 -27.17 -7.07 -13.75
N PRO A 337 -26.13 -7.72 -14.33
CA PRO A 337 -25.68 -7.39 -15.68
C PRO A 337 -26.87 -7.50 -16.62
N VAL A 338 -27.19 -6.41 -17.33
CA VAL A 338 -28.08 -6.47 -18.47
C VAL A 338 -27.42 -7.41 -19.46
N GLU A 339 -27.97 -8.61 -19.63
CA GLU A 339 -27.57 -9.49 -20.71
C GLU A 339 -27.82 -8.74 -22.03
N LEU A 340 -26.77 -8.10 -22.53
CA LEU A 340 -26.72 -7.63 -23.88
C LEU A 340 -26.71 -8.88 -24.74
N GLY A 341 -27.89 -9.34 -25.14
CA GLY A 341 -28.10 -10.37 -26.15
C GLY A 341 -27.50 -9.91 -27.47
N LEU A 342 -26.18 -10.05 -27.59
CA LEU A 342 -25.52 -10.01 -28.88
C LEU A 342 -25.86 -11.32 -29.57
N ALA A 343 -26.93 -11.28 -30.37
CA ALA A 343 -27.16 -12.29 -31.39
C ALA A 343 -25.98 -12.25 -32.37
N VAL A 344 -25.19 -13.32 -32.40
CA VAL A 344 -24.13 -13.59 -33.37
C VAL A 344 -24.77 -14.01 -34.68
#